data_8fefbbff1cf174f577c24eb00f08c713
#
_entry.id   8fefbbff1cf174f577c24eb00f08c713
#
_cell.length_a   1.000
_cell.length_b   1.000
_cell.length_c   1.000
_cell.angle_alpha   90.00
_cell.angle_beta   90.00
_cell.angle_gamma   90.00
#
_symmetry.space_group_name_H-M   'P 1'
#
loop_
_entity.id
_entity.type
_entity.pdbx_description
1 polymer ?
#
loop_
_entity_poly.entity_id
_entity_poly.type
_entity_poly.pdbx_seq_one_letter_code
_entity_poly.pdbx_strand_id
1 'polypeptide(L)'
;IAKDISEGLARVACLGEVDGEEEDLRTVIDHDCQLNILTAKDEKGLAALRHTASHVMAQAVKRLYPETKLAIGPSIADGFYYDVDPATPLTAEDLPKIEAEMKKIIKEALPLERFTLPRNEAIEFMKEKEEPYKVELIEDLPEDAEISFYRQGDFTDLCAGPHMMNTKGVGKAFKLMNLAGAYWRGSEKNKMLTRIYATAFATKEDLEAYITMMEEAKKRDHRKLGKELGLFMMHDAGPGFPFFLPKGMVLKNTLLDYWREIHKKAGYVEISTPIILNRKLWETSGHWDHYKNNMYTTVIDEEDYAIKPMNCPGGVLVYGSEPRSYRDLPLRMGELGIVHRHEKSGQLHGLMRVRCFTQDDAHIFMTPEQIKDEIKGV
;
A
#
# COMPACT_ATOMS: atom_id res chain seq x y z
N ILE A 1 13.66 -23.88 -23.23
CA ILE A 1 12.26 -24.37 -23.09
C ILE A 1 11.29 -23.39 -23.74
N ALA A 2 11.16 -22.11 -23.29
CA ALA A 2 10.21 -21.16 -23.89
C ALA A 2 10.37 -21.02 -25.41
N LYS A 3 11.61 -20.99 -25.90
CA LYS A 3 11.92 -20.90 -27.33
C LYS A 3 11.57 -22.18 -28.08
N ASP A 4 11.73 -23.32 -27.44
CA ASP A 4 11.40 -24.62 -28.06
C ASP A 4 9.87 -24.82 -28.21
N ILE A 5 9.10 -24.20 -27.26
CA ILE A 5 7.63 -24.17 -27.36
C ILE A 5 7.20 -23.24 -28.52
N SER A 6 7.67 -21.99 -28.52
CA SER A 6 7.50 -21.06 -29.64
C SER A 6 8.37 -19.80 -29.51
N GLU A 7 8.81 -19.27 -30.64
CA GLU A 7 9.49 -17.97 -30.71
C GLU A 7 8.62 -16.81 -30.18
N GLY A 8 7.28 -16.93 -30.34
CA GLY A 8 6.33 -15.96 -29.80
C GLY A 8 6.34 -15.92 -28.29
N LEU A 9 6.29 -17.08 -27.63
CA LEU A 9 6.35 -17.20 -26.17
C LEU A 9 7.70 -16.69 -25.63
N ALA A 10 8.80 -17.09 -26.26
CA ALA A 10 10.13 -16.65 -25.84
C ALA A 10 10.33 -15.12 -25.86
N ARG A 11 9.62 -14.41 -26.75
CA ARG A 11 9.68 -12.93 -26.84
C ARG A 11 8.91 -12.22 -25.74
N VAL A 12 7.88 -12.85 -25.19
CA VAL A 12 6.98 -12.23 -24.19
C VAL A 12 7.13 -12.83 -22.80
N ALA A 13 7.91 -13.90 -22.66
CA ALA A 13 8.19 -14.52 -21.39
C ALA A 13 8.92 -13.53 -20.45
N CYS A 14 8.42 -13.40 -19.22
CA CYS A 14 8.98 -12.54 -18.19
C CYS A 14 9.76 -13.33 -17.14
N LEU A 15 9.20 -14.46 -16.68
CA LEU A 15 9.83 -15.38 -15.71
C LEU A 15 9.27 -16.78 -15.85
N GLY A 16 9.89 -17.77 -15.19
CA GLY A 16 9.39 -19.11 -14.97
C GLY A 16 8.76 -19.26 -13.60
N GLU A 17 7.85 -20.20 -13.46
CA GLU A 17 7.36 -20.69 -12.18
C GLU A 17 7.63 -22.19 -12.13
N VAL A 18 8.51 -22.64 -11.26
CA VAL A 18 8.95 -24.02 -11.10
C VAL A 18 8.41 -24.53 -9.79
N ASP A 19 7.51 -25.53 -9.82
CA ASP A 19 6.84 -26.10 -8.63
C ASP A 19 6.19 -25.04 -7.70
N GLY A 20 5.72 -23.92 -8.31
CA GLY A 20 5.06 -22.80 -7.62
C GLY A 20 5.98 -21.66 -7.21
N GLU A 21 7.29 -21.83 -7.28
CA GLU A 21 8.29 -20.81 -6.96
C GLU A 21 8.68 -19.99 -8.20
N GLU A 22 8.90 -18.68 -8.01
CA GLU A 22 9.27 -17.75 -9.08
C GLU A 22 10.76 -17.87 -9.40
N GLU A 23 11.06 -18.20 -10.65
CA GLU A 23 12.41 -18.44 -11.13
C GLU A 23 12.77 -17.54 -12.31
N ASP A 24 14.00 -17.10 -12.32
CA ASP A 24 14.58 -16.39 -13.45
C ASP A 24 14.62 -17.29 -14.68
N LEU A 25 14.34 -16.75 -15.87
CA LEU A 25 14.39 -17.50 -17.13
C LEU A 25 15.78 -18.09 -17.47
N ARG A 26 16.81 -17.76 -16.69
CA ARG A 26 18.18 -18.28 -16.78
C ARG A 26 18.39 -19.52 -15.94
N THR A 27 17.46 -19.79 -15.01
CA THR A 27 17.57 -20.95 -14.11
C THR A 27 17.59 -22.24 -14.91
N VAL A 28 18.54 -23.09 -14.58
CA VAL A 28 18.68 -24.41 -15.19
C VAL A 28 17.81 -25.40 -14.41
N ILE A 29 16.89 -26.04 -15.12
CA ILE A 29 16.04 -27.09 -14.54
C ILE A 29 16.72 -28.43 -14.82
N ASP A 30 17.06 -29.17 -13.77
CA ASP A 30 17.79 -30.43 -13.79
C ASP A 30 16.99 -31.64 -13.25
N HIS A 31 15.71 -31.42 -12.95
CA HIS A 31 14.78 -32.43 -12.43
C HIS A 31 13.39 -32.30 -13.05
N ASP A 32 12.56 -33.35 -12.88
CA ASP A 32 11.17 -33.32 -13.29
C ASP A 32 10.38 -32.36 -12.39
N CYS A 33 9.69 -31.37 -12.97
CA CYS A 33 8.99 -30.32 -12.25
C CYS A 33 7.74 -29.86 -12.98
N GLN A 34 6.87 -29.17 -12.29
CA GLN A 34 5.78 -28.41 -12.89
C GLN A 34 6.31 -27.03 -13.31
N LEU A 35 6.32 -26.76 -14.62
CA LEU A 35 6.80 -25.50 -15.18
C LEU A 35 5.67 -24.69 -15.80
N ASN A 36 5.50 -23.45 -15.36
CA ASN A 36 4.73 -22.42 -16.04
C ASN A 36 5.66 -21.33 -16.58
N ILE A 37 5.41 -20.83 -17.79
CA ILE A 37 6.12 -19.69 -18.35
C ILE A 37 5.19 -18.50 -18.30
N LEU A 38 5.53 -17.52 -17.47
CA LEU A 38 4.70 -16.37 -17.16
C LEU A 38 5.08 -15.17 -18.04
N THR A 39 4.05 -14.44 -18.46
CA THR A 39 4.16 -13.25 -19.31
C THR A 39 3.68 -12.02 -18.56
N ALA A 40 3.82 -10.83 -19.14
CA ALA A 40 3.29 -9.60 -18.53
C ALA A 40 1.74 -9.53 -18.45
N LYS A 41 1.03 -10.56 -18.93
CA LYS A 41 -0.41 -10.72 -18.71
C LYS A 41 -0.73 -11.39 -17.39
N ASP A 42 0.23 -12.09 -16.81
CA ASP A 42 0.15 -12.74 -15.52
C ASP A 42 0.66 -11.79 -14.44
N GLU A 43 0.07 -11.80 -13.25
CA GLU A 43 0.42 -10.88 -12.15
C GLU A 43 1.91 -10.94 -11.81
N LYS A 44 2.46 -12.15 -11.60
CA LYS A 44 3.89 -12.38 -11.31
C LYS A 44 4.78 -11.95 -12.48
N GLY A 45 4.37 -12.23 -13.72
CA GLY A 45 5.10 -11.80 -14.91
C GLY A 45 5.12 -10.29 -15.09
N LEU A 46 4.02 -9.61 -14.77
CA LEU A 46 3.94 -8.14 -14.76
C LEU A 46 4.82 -7.55 -13.64
N ALA A 47 4.88 -8.20 -12.47
CA ALA A 47 5.76 -7.79 -11.38
C ALA A 47 7.24 -7.86 -11.80
N ALA A 48 7.67 -8.92 -12.48
CA ALA A 48 9.04 -9.05 -13.02
C ALA A 48 9.36 -8.00 -14.08
N LEU A 49 8.40 -7.65 -14.95
CA LEU A 49 8.54 -6.55 -15.91
C LEU A 49 8.73 -5.22 -15.17
N ARG A 50 7.92 -4.92 -14.17
CA ARG A 50 7.98 -3.71 -13.35
C ARG A 50 9.30 -3.63 -12.58
N HIS A 51 9.76 -4.75 -12.01
CA HIS A 51 11.04 -4.85 -11.33
C HIS A 51 12.22 -4.58 -12.29
N THR A 52 12.18 -5.12 -13.50
CA THR A 52 13.18 -4.82 -14.52
C THR A 52 13.10 -3.35 -14.97
N ALA A 53 11.91 -2.78 -15.08
CA ALA A 53 11.73 -1.37 -15.39
C ALA A 53 12.31 -0.44 -14.29
N SER A 54 12.26 -0.86 -13.02
CA SER A 54 12.86 -0.09 -11.92
C SER A 54 14.38 -0.03 -12.06
N HIS A 55 15.05 -1.12 -12.47
CA HIS A 55 16.48 -1.13 -12.75
C HIS A 55 16.85 -0.28 -13.98
N VAL A 56 16.03 -0.30 -15.03
CA VAL A 56 16.19 0.59 -16.19
C VAL A 56 16.07 2.06 -15.77
N MET A 57 15.14 2.38 -14.86
CA MET A 57 14.99 3.72 -14.30
C MET A 57 16.22 4.11 -13.46
N ALA A 58 16.72 3.23 -12.61
CA ALA A 58 17.92 3.47 -11.80
C ALA A 58 19.14 3.73 -12.68
N GLN A 59 19.35 2.95 -13.74
CA GLN A 59 20.42 3.18 -14.73
C GLN A 59 20.23 4.53 -15.42
N ALA A 60 19.01 4.90 -15.82
CA ALA A 60 18.74 6.19 -16.44
C ALA A 60 19.07 7.37 -15.51
N VAL A 61 18.73 7.25 -14.22
CA VAL A 61 19.08 8.24 -13.20
C VAL A 61 20.59 8.34 -13.05
N LYS A 62 21.32 7.22 -12.94
CA LYS A 62 22.79 7.22 -12.82
C LYS A 62 23.47 7.79 -14.06
N ARG A 63 22.96 7.57 -15.26
CA ARG A 63 23.49 8.15 -16.50
C ARG A 63 23.33 9.68 -16.55
N LEU A 64 22.18 10.19 -16.09
CA LEU A 64 21.90 11.64 -16.10
C LEU A 64 22.46 12.36 -14.87
N TYR A 65 22.51 11.69 -13.74
CA TYR A 65 22.93 12.23 -12.44
C TYR A 65 23.88 11.25 -11.73
N PRO A 66 25.15 11.15 -12.16
CA PRO A 66 26.11 10.13 -11.70
C PRO A 66 26.34 10.09 -10.19
N GLU A 67 26.29 11.26 -9.53
CA GLU A 67 26.49 11.41 -8.09
C GLU A 67 25.32 10.88 -7.23
N THR A 68 24.18 10.54 -7.85
CA THR A 68 23.01 10.03 -7.14
C THR A 68 23.30 8.66 -6.52
N LYS A 69 23.00 8.49 -5.22
CA LYS A 69 23.09 7.19 -4.56
C LYS A 69 21.78 6.45 -4.67
N LEU A 70 21.85 5.13 -4.81
CA LEU A 70 20.69 4.26 -5.02
C LEU A 70 20.34 3.50 -3.74
N ALA A 71 19.05 3.45 -3.40
CA ALA A 71 18.57 2.70 -2.26
C ALA A 71 17.83 1.43 -2.69
N ILE A 72 16.52 1.46 -2.83
CA ILE A 72 15.68 0.30 -3.18
C ILE A 72 14.69 0.62 -4.30
N GLY A 73 14.37 -0.40 -5.12
CA GLY A 73 13.47 -0.25 -6.26
C GLY A 73 12.55 -1.44 -6.51
N PRO A 74 11.60 -1.74 -5.60
CA PRO A 74 10.69 -2.87 -5.78
C PRO A 74 9.56 -2.58 -6.78
N SER A 75 8.98 -3.65 -7.31
CA SER A 75 7.65 -3.61 -7.92
C SER A 75 6.57 -3.48 -6.83
N ILE A 76 5.46 -2.83 -7.17
CA ILE A 76 4.26 -2.69 -6.34
C ILE A 76 3.01 -3.03 -7.18
N ALA A 77 1.85 -3.16 -6.53
CA ALA A 77 0.61 -3.59 -7.19
C ALA A 77 0.28 -2.81 -8.48
N ASP A 78 0.44 -1.47 -8.46
CA ASP A 78 0.08 -0.61 -9.60
C ASP A 78 1.28 -0.04 -10.36
N GLY A 79 2.50 -0.53 -10.09
CA GLY A 79 3.70 0.01 -10.74
C GLY A 79 4.98 -0.42 -10.08
N PHE A 80 5.91 0.53 -9.96
CA PHE A 80 7.18 0.36 -9.28
C PHE A 80 7.68 1.72 -8.79
N TYR A 81 8.67 1.72 -7.93
CA TYR A 81 9.38 2.94 -7.56
C TYR A 81 10.87 2.66 -7.42
N TYR A 82 11.64 3.73 -7.31
CA TYR A 82 13.03 3.66 -6.87
C TYR A 82 13.32 4.82 -5.92
N ASP A 83 13.93 4.50 -4.78
CA ASP A 83 14.39 5.47 -3.80
C ASP A 83 15.82 5.86 -4.12
N VAL A 84 16.05 7.13 -4.32
CA VAL A 84 17.34 7.71 -4.69
C VAL A 84 17.73 8.87 -3.78
N ASP A 85 19.03 9.07 -3.60
CA ASP A 85 19.61 10.20 -2.88
C ASP A 85 20.40 11.07 -3.85
N PRO A 86 19.76 12.00 -4.56
CA PRO A 86 20.41 12.84 -5.55
C PRO A 86 21.18 13.98 -4.87
N ALA A 87 22.37 14.31 -5.38
CA ALA A 87 23.16 15.45 -4.92
C ALA A 87 22.44 16.79 -5.12
N THR A 88 21.64 16.89 -6.18
CA THR A 88 20.74 18.04 -6.44
C THR A 88 19.31 17.52 -6.46
N PRO A 89 18.37 18.16 -5.74
CA PRO A 89 16.98 17.70 -5.70
C PRO A 89 16.37 17.56 -7.10
N LEU A 90 15.78 16.39 -7.36
CA LEU A 90 15.03 16.14 -8.59
C LEU A 90 13.68 16.87 -8.54
N THR A 91 13.25 17.35 -9.69
CA THR A 91 11.97 18.04 -9.88
C THR A 91 11.08 17.30 -10.88
N ALA A 92 9.80 17.70 -10.97
CA ALA A 92 8.90 17.14 -11.98
C ALA A 92 9.41 17.31 -13.43
N GLU A 93 10.25 18.32 -13.70
CA GLU A 93 10.84 18.57 -15.01
C GLU A 93 11.92 17.55 -15.39
N ASP A 94 12.45 16.82 -14.42
CA ASP A 94 13.47 15.79 -14.66
C ASP A 94 12.83 14.45 -15.07
N LEU A 95 11.56 14.20 -14.71
CA LEU A 95 10.85 12.96 -15.08
C LEU A 95 10.84 12.71 -16.60
N PRO A 96 10.49 13.68 -17.46
CA PRO A 96 10.58 13.47 -18.92
C PRO A 96 11.99 13.16 -19.42
N LYS A 97 13.03 13.72 -18.80
CA LYS A 97 14.44 13.46 -19.18
C LYS A 97 14.83 12.03 -18.82
N ILE A 98 14.49 11.60 -17.60
CA ILE A 98 14.74 10.22 -17.13
C ILE A 98 13.97 9.23 -18.02
N GLU A 99 12.71 9.51 -18.33
CA GLU A 99 11.87 8.66 -19.22
C GLU A 99 12.47 8.56 -20.64
N ALA A 100 13.02 9.65 -21.16
CA ALA A 100 13.70 9.64 -22.44
C ALA A 100 14.98 8.79 -22.43
N GLU A 101 15.76 8.84 -21.33
CA GLU A 101 16.95 8.01 -21.16
C GLU A 101 16.58 6.53 -20.98
N MET A 102 15.53 6.21 -20.21
CA MET A 102 14.99 4.84 -20.12
C MET A 102 14.66 4.28 -21.52
N LYS A 103 14.02 5.07 -22.37
CA LYS A 103 13.72 4.65 -23.76
C LYS A 103 14.95 4.31 -24.57
N LYS A 104 16.09 5.00 -24.35
CA LYS A 104 17.38 4.68 -24.99
C LYS A 104 17.93 3.35 -24.46
N ILE A 105 17.97 3.16 -23.15
CA ILE A 105 18.44 1.93 -22.51
C ILE A 105 17.61 0.71 -22.99
N ILE A 106 16.28 0.86 -23.07
CA ILE A 106 15.41 -0.19 -23.59
C ILE A 106 15.74 -0.52 -25.05
N LYS A 107 16.07 0.49 -25.87
CA LYS A 107 16.44 0.29 -27.28
C LYS A 107 17.81 -0.39 -27.43
N GLU A 108 18.72 -0.18 -26.48
CA GLU A 108 20.03 -0.84 -26.44
C GLU A 108 19.92 -2.35 -26.23
N ALA A 109 18.78 -2.83 -25.68
CA ALA A 109 18.50 -4.25 -25.44
C ALA A 109 19.59 -4.96 -24.63
N LEU A 110 20.10 -4.29 -23.58
CA LEU A 110 21.17 -4.79 -22.73
C LEU A 110 20.72 -6.10 -22.03
N PRO A 111 21.54 -7.17 -22.05
CA PRO A 111 21.27 -8.36 -21.27
C PRO A 111 21.34 -8.02 -19.77
N LEU A 112 20.49 -8.68 -18.98
CA LEU A 112 20.61 -8.68 -17.53
C LEU A 112 21.34 -9.94 -17.10
N GLU A 113 22.48 -9.80 -16.44
CA GLU A 113 23.33 -10.91 -16.01
C GLU A 113 23.32 -10.99 -14.49
N ARG A 114 22.82 -12.13 -13.96
CA ARG A 114 22.85 -12.40 -12.52
C ARG A 114 24.21 -12.98 -12.15
N PHE A 115 24.79 -12.50 -11.05
CA PHE A 115 25.98 -13.09 -10.42
C PHE A 115 25.91 -12.91 -8.91
N THR A 116 26.68 -13.68 -8.18
CA THR A 116 26.75 -13.66 -6.72
C THR A 116 28.17 -13.35 -6.26
N LEU A 117 28.29 -12.73 -5.11
CA LEU A 117 29.56 -12.47 -4.45
C LEU A 117 29.48 -12.89 -2.98
N PRO A 118 30.61 -13.38 -2.40
CA PRO A 118 30.74 -13.51 -0.96
C PRO A 118 30.51 -12.15 -0.26
N ARG A 119 29.95 -12.16 0.95
CA ARG A 119 29.56 -10.94 1.68
C ARG A 119 30.64 -9.85 1.70
N ASN A 120 31.86 -10.20 2.06
CA ASN A 120 32.95 -9.24 2.16
C ASN A 120 33.28 -8.60 0.80
N GLU A 121 33.29 -9.41 -0.26
CA GLU A 121 33.51 -8.94 -1.62
C GLU A 121 32.34 -8.07 -2.10
N ALA A 122 31.12 -8.43 -1.78
CA ALA A 122 29.91 -7.67 -2.09
C ALA A 122 29.91 -6.27 -1.42
N ILE A 123 30.34 -6.20 -0.16
CA ILE A 123 30.48 -4.94 0.57
C ILE A 123 31.55 -4.06 -0.09
N GLU A 124 32.73 -4.59 -0.35
CA GLU A 124 33.81 -3.83 -1.00
C GLU A 124 33.42 -3.38 -2.41
N PHE A 125 32.74 -4.24 -3.18
CA PHE A 125 32.22 -3.90 -4.51
C PHE A 125 31.22 -2.73 -4.48
N MET A 126 30.34 -2.68 -3.46
CA MET A 126 29.38 -1.57 -3.32
C MET A 126 30.06 -0.30 -2.77
N LYS A 127 31.09 -0.43 -1.93
CA LYS A 127 31.92 0.71 -1.50
C LYS A 127 32.67 1.35 -2.67
N GLU A 128 33.29 0.54 -3.54
CA GLU A 128 33.96 1.03 -4.75
C GLU A 128 33.02 1.77 -5.71
N LYS A 129 31.74 1.33 -5.73
CA LYS A 129 30.68 2.01 -6.48
C LYS A 129 30.07 3.22 -5.75
N GLU A 130 30.52 3.50 -4.54
CA GLU A 130 30.02 4.56 -3.68
C GLU A 130 28.50 4.48 -3.42
N GLU A 131 27.97 3.27 -3.20
CA GLU A 131 26.55 3.01 -2.92
C GLU A 131 26.33 2.65 -1.45
N PRO A 132 26.31 3.61 -0.52
CA PRO A 132 26.27 3.36 0.92
C PRO A 132 24.99 2.63 1.37
N TYR A 133 23.85 2.93 0.78
CA TYR A 133 22.58 2.26 1.11
C TYR A 133 22.61 0.77 0.76
N LYS A 134 23.33 0.40 -0.32
CA LYS A 134 23.51 -1.00 -0.70
C LYS A 134 24.44 -1.73 0.26
N VAL A 135 25.47 -1.05 0.78
CA VAL A 135 26.34 -1.59 1.83
C VAL A 135 25.51 -1.91 3.09
N GLU A 136 24.71 -0.95 3.58
CA GLU A 136 23.84 -1.16 4.73
C GLU A 136 22.83 -2.33 4.53
N LEU A 137 22.29 -2.47 3.31
CA LEU A 137 21.38 -3.58 2.99
C LEU A 137 22.10 -4.92 3.06
N ILE A 138 23.34 -5.02 2.56
CA ILE A 138 24.11 -6.26 2.62
C ILE A 138 24.47 -6.62 4.07
N GLU A 139 24.82 -5.61 4.89
CA GLU A 139 25.16 -5.81 6.31
C GLU A 139 23.99 -6.35 7.12
N ASP A 140 22.76 -5.98 6.76
CA ASP A 140 21.53 -6.42 7.43
C ASP A 140 21.02 -7.82 7.01
N LEU A 141 21.52 -8.37 5.90
CA LEU A 141 21.10 -9.69 5.45
C LEU A 141 21.54 -10.78 6.47
N PRO A 142 20.80 -11.88 6.63
CA PRO A 142 21.25 -13.05 7.41
C PRO A 142 22.64 -13.52 6.97
N GLU A 143 23.42 -14.09 7.90
CA GLU A 143 24.82 -14.50 7.61
C GLU A 143 24.93 -15.51 6.47
N ASP A 144 23.94 -16.39 6.32
CA ASP A 144 23.84 -17.44 5.31
C ASP A 144 23.15 -16.98 4.00
N ALA A 145 22.72 -15.70 3.91
CA ALA A 145 22.04 -15.21 2.73
C ALA A 145 22.96 -15.15 1.51
N GLU A 146 22.47 -15.65 0.38
CA GLU A 146 23.11 -15.47 -0.92
C GLU A 146 22.99 -14.01 -1.35
N ILE A 147 24.13 -13.37 -1.65
CA ILE A 147 24.17 -11.97 -2.08
C ILE A 147 24.32 -11.92 -3.59
N SER A 148 23.24 -11.54 -4.27
CA SER A 148 23.18 -11.51 -5.72
C SER A 148 23.07 -10.10 -6.27
N PHE A 149 23.56 -9.94 -7.48
CA PHE A 149 23.59 -8.72 -8.26
C PHE A 149 23.05 -8.98 -9.65
N TYR A 150 22.52 -7.93 -10.25
CA TYR A 150 22.19 -7.92 -11.67
C TYR A 150 22.95 -6.82 -12.38
N ARG A 151 23.65 -7.21 -13.47
CA ARG A 151 24.39 -6.31 -14.36
C ARG A 151 23.61 -6.12 -15.64
N GLN A 152 23.50 -4.86 -16.08
CA GLN A 152 22.94 -4.48 -17.38
C GLN A 152 23.86 -3.43 -18.04
N GLY A 153 24.76 -3.90 -18.92
CA GLY A 153 25.80 -3.06 -19.49
C GLY A 153 26.77 -2.52 -18.43
N ASP A 154 26.87 -1.20 -18.31
CA ASP A 154 27.72 -0.49 -17.35
C ASP A 154 27.08 -0.34 -15.96
N PHE A 155 25.79 -0.66 -15.83
CA PHE A 155 25.05 -0.56 -14.57
C PHE A 155 25.00 -1.91 -13.85
N THR A 156 25.15 -1.87 -12.53
CA THR A 156 25.01 -3.06 -11.65
C THR A 156 24.28 -2.66 -10.39
N ASP A 157 23.32 -3.48 -9.97
CA ASP A 157 22.57 -3.27 -8.74
C ASP A 157 22.51 -4.52 -7.87
N LEU A 158 22.46 -4.33 -6.54
CA LEU A 158 22.17 -5.37 -5.55
C LEU A 158 20.70 -5.77 -5.67
N CYS A 159 20.44 -7.03 -5.99
CA CYS A 159 19.07 -7.48 -6.19
C CYS A 159 18.95 -9.00 -6.13
N ALA A 160 17.87 -9.50 -5.52
CA ALA A 160 17.55 -10.93 -5.49
C ALA A 160 16.91 -11.44 -6.79
N GLY A 161 16.30 -10.55 -7.58
CA GLY A 161 15.54 -10.92 -8.79
C GLY A 161 14.11 -11.35 -8.46
N PRO A 162 13.41 -12.07 -9.36
CA PRO A 162 13.84 -12.34 -10.74
C PRO A 162 13.71 -11.12 -11.67
N HIS A 163 14.41 -11.18 -12.79
CA HIS A 163 14.37 -10.16 -13.84
C HIS A 163 14.14 -10.75 -15.23
N MET A 164 13.65 -9.92 -16.14
CA MET A 164 13.59 -10.28 -17.55
C MET A 164 14.99 -10.50 -18.16
N MET A 165 15.05 -11.17 -19.32
CA MET A 165 16.32 -11.51 -19.98
C MET A 165 17.15 -10.29 -20.41
N ASN A 166 16.48 -9.20 -20.79
CA ASN A 166 17.13 -7.97 -21.24
C ASN A 166 16.23 -6.75 -21.08
N THR A 167 16.81 -5.56 -21.16
CA THR A 167 16.11 -4.28 -20.98
C THR A 167 15.02 -4.03 -22.04
N LYS A 168 15.11 -4.63 -23.22
CA LYS A 168 14.10 -4.50 -24.29
C LYS A 168 12.75 -5.07 -23.89
N GLY A 169 12.75 -6.07 -22.99
CA GLY A 169 11.54 -6.71 -22.47
C GLY A 169 10.58 -5.74 -21.76
N VAL A 170 11.08 -4.66 -21.16
CA VAL A 170 10.27 -3.61 -20.55
C VAL A 170 9.33 -2.93 -21.55
N GLY A 171 9.71 -2.90 -22.85
CA GLY A 171 8.87 -2.34 -23.88
C GLY A 171 8.70 -0.83 -23.81
N LYS A 172 7.54 -0.35 -24.30
CA LYS A 172 7.24 1.09 -24.40
C LYS A 172 6.05 1.54 -23.53
N ALA A 173 5.42 0.57 -22.85
CA ALA A 173 4.21 0.81 -22.08
C ALA A 173 4.55 1.13 -20.61
N PHE A 174 5.33 2.18 -20.38
CA PHE A 174 5.69 2.66 -19.04
C PHE A 174 5.58 4.19 -18.96
N LYS A 175 5.44 4.70 -17.74
CA LYS A 175 5.32 6.12 -17.44
C LYS A 175 5.90 6.44 -16.07
N LEU A 176 6.72 7.50 -15.97
CA LEU A 176 7.09 8.10 -14.69
C LEU A 176 5.94 8.97 -14.20
N MET A 177 5.50 8.76 -12.96
CA MET A 177 4.25 9.35 -12.45
C MET A 177 4.50 10.62 -11.63
N ASN A 178 5.29 10.51 -10.56
CA ASN A 178 5.55 11.62 -9.64
C ASN A 178 6.78 11.35 -8.77
N LEU A 179 7.23 12.40 -8.08
CA LEU A 179 8.24 12.36 -7.04
C LEU A 179 7.57 12.53 -5.66
N ALA A 180 8.12 11.84 -4.67
CA ALA A 180 7.73 12.00 -3.27
C ALA A 180 8.96 11.88 -2.35
N GLY A 181 8.90 12.48 -1.16
CA GLY A 181 9.87 12.21 -0.10
C GLY A 181 9.57 10.86 0.56
N ALA A 182 10.60 10.08 0.85
CA ALA A 182 10.50 8.84 1.60
C ALA A 182 11.68 8.73 2.56
N TYR A 183 11.39 8.57 3.86
CA TYR A 183 12.46 8.36 4.83
C TYR A 183 13.10 6.99 4.65
N TRP A 184 14.42 6.94 4.63
CA TRP A 184 15.16 5.69 4.58
C TRP A 184 14.69 4.74 5.70
N ARG A 185 14.33 3.49 5.33
CA ARG A 185 13.76 2.48 6.23
C ARG A 185 12.48 2.92 6.96
N GLY A 186 11.75 3.89 6.40
CA GLY A 186 10.48 4.37 6.98
C GLY A 186 10.61 5.14 8.30
N SER A 187 11.81 5.49 8.73
CA SER A 187 12.06 6.21 9.98
C SER A 187 12.33 7.69 9.71
N GLU A 188 11.57 8.59 10.34
CA GLU A 188 11.76 10.04 10.27
C GLU A 188 13.10 10.52 10.86
N LYS A 189 13.82 9.65 11.59
CA LYS A 189 15.17 9.91 12.10
C LYS A 189 16.25 9.74 11.04
N ASN A 190 15.94 9.03 9.96
CA ASN A 190 16.86 8.77 8.86
C ASN A 190 16.71 9.82 7.77
N LYS A 191 17.66 9.84 6.84
CA LYS A 191 17.64 10.78 5.70
C LYS A 191 16.38 10.60 4.87
N MET A 192 15.79 11.71 4.45
CA MET A 192 14.71 11.72 3.48
C MET A 192 15.31 11.58 2.08
N LEU A 193 14.90 10.49 1.41
CA LEU A 193 15.26 10.18 0.02
C LEU A 193 14.19 10.71 -0.93
N THR A 194 14.52 10.77 -2.21
CA THR A 194 13.56 11.03 -3.27
C THR A 194 13.05 9.72 -3.85
N ARG A 195 11.76 9.47 -3.75
CA ARG A 195 11.09 8.32 -4.36
C ARG A 195 10.53 8.71 -5.72
N ILE A 196 10.95 8.01 -6.76
CA ILE A 196 10.44 8.18 -8.12
C ILE A 196 9.40 7.09 -8.35
N TYR A 197 8.11 7.47 -8.42
CA TYR A 197 7.03 6.55 -8.76
C TYR A 197 6.86 6.41 -10.26
N ALA A 198 6.65 5.18 -10.69
CA ALA A 198 6.44 4.84 -12.09
C ALA A 198 5.47 3.67 -12.24
N THR A 199 4.96 3.47 -13.45
CA THR A 199 4.14 2.32 -13.79
C THR A 199 4.57 1.72 -15.13
N ALA A 200 4.31 0.43 -15.31
CA ALA A 200 4.50 -0.27 -16.57
C ALA A 200 3.44 -1.36 -16.75
N PHE A 201 3.07 -1.61 -18.00
CA PHE A 201 2.03 -2.56 -18.40
C PHE A 201 2.50 -3.40 -19.58
N ALA A 202 1.77 -4.48 -19.86
CA ALA A 202 2.03 -5.36 -21.00
C ALA A 202 1.80 -4.63 -22.34
N THR A 203 0.81 -3.75 -22.40
CA THR A 203 0.41 -3.04 -23.62
C THR A 203 0.31 -1.52 -23.38
N LYS A 204 0.34 -0.75 -24.45
CA LYS A 204 0.12 0.69 -24.37
C LYS A 204 -1.32 1.04 -24.02
N GLU A 205 -2.24 0.25 -24.50
CA GLU A 205 -3.67 0.39 -24.24
C GLU A 205 -3.95 0.27 -22.75
N ASP A 206 -3.34 -0.69 -22.05
CA ASP A 206 -3.45 -0.85 -20.60
C ASP A 206 -2.85 0.35 -19.86
N LEU A 207 -1.70 0.85 -20.32
CA LEU A 207 -1.08 2.05 -19.75
C LEU A 207 -1.97 3.29 -19.91
N GLU A 208 -2.54 3.50 -21.11
CA GLU A 208 -3.43 4.63 -21.40
C GLU A 208 -4.72 4.54 -20.58
N ALA A 209 -5.30 3.34 -20.44
CA ALA A 209 -6.46 3.10 -19.58
C ALA A 209 -6.14 3.44 -18.12
N TYR A 210 -4.99 3.01 -17.61
CA TYR A 210 -4.55 3.33 -16.24
C TYR A 210 -4.33 4.83 -16.03
N ILE A 211 -3.66 5.53 -16.97
CA ILE A 211 -3.44 6.97 -16.89
C ILE A 211 -4.79 7.70 -16.87
N THR A 212 -5.70 7.32 -17.76
CA THR A 212 -7.06 7.91 -17.81
C THR A 212 -7.80 7.68 -16.50
N MET A 213 -7.75 6.47 -15.95
CA MET A 213 -8.34 6.16 -14.64
C MET A 213 -7.75 7.05 -13.53
N MET A 214 -6.44 7.25 -13.50
CA MET A 214 -5.76 8.09 -12.51
C MET A 214 -6.12 9.58 -12.66
N GLU A 215 -6.27 10.07 -13.89
CA GLU A 215 -6.72 11.45 -14.15
C GLU A 215 -8.18 11.65 -13.72
N GLU A 216 -9.05 10.70 -14.01
CA GLU A 216 -10.44 10.73 -13.54
C GLU A 216 -10.52 10.62 -12.00
N ALA A 217 -9.69 9.78 -11.37
CA ALA A 217 -9.61 9.71 -9.91
C ALA A 217 -9.21 11.06 -9.29
N LYS A 218 -8.23 11.76 -9.89
CA LYS A 218 -7.84 13.12 -9.43
C LYS A 218 -9.00 14.13 -9.57
N LYS A 219 -9.80 14.06 -10.62
CA LYS A 219 -10.98 14.92 -10.78
C LYS A 219 -12.05 14.65 -9.73
N ARG A 220 -12.15 13.38 -9.28
CA ARG A 220 -13.13 12.91 -8.28
C ARG A 220 -12.58 12.91 -6.85
N ASP A 221 -11.40 13.47 -6.61
CA ASP A 221 -10.84 13.56 -5.26
C ASP A 221 -11.82 14.27 -4.33
N HIS A 222 -12.27 13.58 -3.28
CA HIS A 222 -13.27 14.08 -2.34
C HIS A 222 -12.83 15.36 -1.63
N ARG A 223 -11.53 15.60 -1.46
CA ARG A 223 -10.97 16.82 -0.84
C ARG A 223 -11.21 18.02 -1.75
N LYS A 224 -11.01 17.84 -3.06
CA LYS A 224 -11.28 18.84 -4.09
C LYS A 224 -12.77 19.11 -4.19
N LEU A 225 -13.55 18.06 -4.44
CA LEU A 225 -15.00 18.15 -4.58
C LEU A 225 -15.67 18.68 -3.32
N GLY A 226 -15.24 18.22 -2.14
CA GLY A 226 -15.76 18.68 -0.85
C GLY A 226 -15.58 20.19 -0.65
N LYS A 227 -14.42 20.73 -1.04
CA LYS A 227 -14.14 22.16 -0.99
C LYS A 227 -14.97 22.93 -2.04
N GLU A 228 -14.95 22.50 -3.31
CA GLU A 228 -15.65 23.17 -4.41
C GLU A 228 -17.17 23.20 -4.21
N LEU A 229 -17.74 22.13 -3.68
CA LEU A 229 -19.18 22.00 -3.43
C LEU A 229 -19.60 22.54 -2.05
N GLY A 230 -18.66 22.87 -1.17
CA GLY A 230 -18.93 23.35 0.19
C GLY A 230 -19.57 22.28 1.07
N LEU A 231 -19.03 21.05 1.05
CA LEU A 231 -19.57 19.91 1.80
C LEU A 231 -18.99 19.82 3.20
N PHE A 232 -17.69 20.02 3.35
CA PHE A 232 -17.00 19.98 4.64
C PHE A 232 -15.75 20.87 4.59
N MET A 233 -15.23 21.16 5.79
CA MET A 233 -13.95 21.86 5.94
C MET A 233 -13.10 21.22 7.04
N MET A 234 -11.80 21.43 6.96
CA MET A 234 -10.83 21.19 8.04
C MET A 234 -10.43 22.54 8.62
N HIS A 235 -10.19 22.61 9.93
CA HIS A 235 -9.84 23.82 10.63
C HIS A 235 -8.72 23.56 11.65
N ASP A 236 -7.85 24.56 11.86
CA ASP A 236 -6.69 24.44 12.76
C ASP A 236 -7.10 24.27 14.23
N ALA A 237 -8.31 24.68 14.62
CA ALA A 237 -8.86 24.41 15.94
C ALA A 237 -9.09 22.92 16.22
N GLY A 238 -9.15 22.08 15.17
CA GLY A 238 -9.35 20.65 15.29
C GLY A 238 -8.65 19.91 14.13
N PRO A 239 -7.31 19.78 14.18
CA PRO A 239 -6.59 19.06 13.13
C PRO A 239 -7.01 17.59 13.04
N GLY A 240 -7.52 17.18 11.87
CA GLY A 240 -8.04 15.83 11.65
C GLY A 240 -9.50 15.62 12.07
N PHE A 241 -10.20 16.67 12.50
CA PHE A 241 -11.63 16.64 12.80
C PHE A 241 -12.41 17.36 11.69
N PRO A 242 -13.18 16.63 10.86
CA PRO A 242 -13.93 17.25 9.78
C PRO A 242 -15.17 18.01 10.32
N PHE A 243 -15.38 19.22 9.80
CA PHE A 243 -16.58 20.02 10.04
C PHE A 243 -17.51 19.88 8.84
N PHE A 244 -18.66 19.28 8.99
CA PHE A 244 -19.65 19.19 7.93
C PHE A 244 -20.42 20.50 7.79
N LEU A 245 -20.46 21.03 6.57
CA LEU A 245 -21.19 22.23 6.21
C LEU A 245 -22.65 21.88 5.85
N PRO A 246 -23.56 22.88 5.71
CA PRO A 246 -24.99 22.59 5.47
C PRO A 246 -25.25 21.64 4.30
N LYS A 247 -24.59 21.84 3.16
CA LYS A 247 -24.74 20.92 2.01
C LYS A 247 -24.18 19.52 2.29
N GLY A 248 -23.08 19.45 3.03
CA GLY A 248 -22.51 18.17 3.47
C GLY A 248 -23.45 17.43 4.41
N MET A 249 -24.20 18.15 5.27
CA MET A 249 -25.20 17.55 6.13
C MET A 249 -26.41 17.01 5.36
N VAL A 250 -26.82 17.64 4.27
CA VAL A 250 -27.85 17.08 3.38
C VAL A 250 -27.40 15.72 2.85
N LEU A 251 -26.17 15.65 2.29
CA LEU A 251 -25.61 14.39 1.79
C LEU A 251 -25.51 13.34 2.90
N LYS A 252 -24.95 13.73 4.06
CA LYS A 252 -24.79 12.81 5.20
C LYS A 252 -26.15 12.27 5.67
N ASN A 253 -27.14 13.13 5.87
CA ASN A 253 -28.47 12.70 6.33
C ASN A 253 -29.14 11.77 5.31
N THR A 254 -29.03 12.05 4.02
CA THR A 254 -29.56 11.15 2.97
C THR A 254 -28.98 9.73 3.08
N LEU A 255 -27.66 9.61 3.33
CA LEU A 255 -27.04 8.31 3.56
C LEU A 255 -27.49 7.65 4.86
N LEU A 256 -27.63 8.44 5.95
CA LEU A 256 -28.10 7.92 7.24
C LEU A 256 -29.54 7.47 7.17
N ASP A 257 -30.42 8.16 6.45
CA ASP A 257 -31.81 7.78 6.27
C ASP A 257 -31.94 6.49 5.45
N TYR A 258 -31.13 6.33 4.41
CA TYR A 258 -31.02 5.08 3.66
C TYR A 258 -30.53 3.93 4.55
N TRP A 259 -29.50 4.16 5.36
CA TRP A 259 -29.01 3.16 6.33
C TRP A 259 -30.13 2.71 7.29
N ARG A 260 -30.89 3.64 7.87
CA ARG A 260 -32.02 3.32 8.76
C ARG A 260 -33.08 2.49 8.05
N GLU A 261 -33.38 2.83 6.80
CA GLU A 261 -34.37 2.10 6.01
C GLU A 261 -33.95 0.63 5.80
N ILE A 262 -32.74 0.39 5.34
CA ILE A 262 -32.25 -0.97 5.05
C ILE A 262 -32.09 -1.79 6.34
N HIS A 263 -31.55 -1.21 7.41
CA HIS A 263 -31.38 -1.89 8.70
C HIS A 263 -32.72 -2.26 9.33
N LYS A 264 -33.71 -1.36 9.28
CA LYS A 264 -35.05 -1.66 9.74
C LYS A 264 -35.69 -2.82 8.98
N LYS A 265 -35.52 -2.86 7.65
CA LYS A 265 -35.99 -3.98 6.82
C LYS A 265 -35.32 -5.29 7.15
N ALA A 266 -34.03 -5.26 7.51
CA ALA A 266 -33.27 -6.42 7.93
C ALA A 266 -33.44 -6.82 9.39
N GLY A 267 -34.33 -6.15 10.14
CA GLY A 267 -34.67 -6.47 11.54
C GLY A 267 -33.62 -6.00 12.55
N TYR A 268 -32.83 -5.01 12.23
CA TYR A 268 -31.93 -4.36 13.18
C TYR A 268 -32.68 -3.35 14.04
N VAL A 269 -32.31 -3.27 15.32
CA VAL A 269 -32.76 -2.23 16.25
C VAL A 269 -31.62 -1.17 16.38
N GLU A 270 -31.99 0.10 16.27
CA GLU A 270 -31.04 1.20 16.43
C GLU A 270 -30.80 1.48 17.91
N ILE A 271 -29.53 1.55 18.32
CA ILE A 271 -29.11 1.94 19.66
C ILE A 271 -28.18 3.16 19.59
N SER A 272 -27.91 3.78 20.73
CA SER A 272 -26.92 4.85 20.86
C SER A 272 -26.20 4.71 22.19
N THR A 273 -24.86 4.78 22.16
CA THR A 273 -24.03 4.68 23.34
C THR A 273 -23.29 6.00 23.62
N PRO A 274 -23.01 6.33 24.90
CA PRO A 274 -22.29 7.55 25.27
C PRO A 274 -20.91 7.62 24.65
N ILE A 275 -20.47 8.85 24.36
CA ILE A 275 -19.13 9.10 23.78
C ILE A 275 -18.04 8.95 24.84
N ILE A 276 -18.29 9.38 26.09
CA ILE A 276 -17.31 9.37 27.19
C ILE A 276 -17.74 8.27 28.18
N LEU A 277 -16.83 7.34 28.43
CA LEU A 277 -17.06 6.19 29.33
C LEU A 277 -15.86 5.99 30.24
N ASN A 278 -16.14 5.45 31.45
CA ASN A 278 -15.14 5.22 32.49
C ASN A 278 -14.08 4.20 32.07
N ARG A 279 -12.85 4.40 32.53
CA ARG A 279 -11.67 3.54 32.27
C ARG A 279 -11.93 2.06 32.53
N LYS A 280 -12.66 1.71 33.58
CA LYS A 280 -12.96 0.31 33.93
C LYS A 280 -13.58 -0.49 32.79
N LEU A 281 -14.46 0.14 31.98
CA LEU A 281 -15.03 -0.51 30.80
C LEU A 281 -13.96 -0.86 29.75
N TRP A 282 -13.01 0.05 29.56
CA TRP A 282 -11.92 -0.11 28.60
C TRP A 282 -10.87 -1.13 29.05
N GLU A 283 -10.65 -1.27 30.36
CA GLU A 283 -9.84 -2.34 30.95
C GLU A 283 -10.52 -3.71 30.76
N THR A 284 -11.82 -3.80 31.11
CA THR A 284 -12.60 -5.04 30.95
C THR A 284 -12.61 -5.54 29.49
N SER A 285 -12.66 -4.63 28.53
CA SER A 285 -12.68 -4.95 27.11
C SER A 285 -11.28 -5.08 26.47
N GLY A 286 -10.20 -4.88 27.23
CA GLY A 286 -8.80 -4.95 26.77
C GLY A 286 -8.32 -3.74 25.95
N HIS A 287 -9.18 -2.75 25.69
CA HIS A 287 -8.79 -1.59 24.89
C HIS A 287 -7.78 -0.71 25.60
N TRP A 288 -7.83 -0.63 26.94
CA TRP A 288 -6.91 0.18 27.72
C TRP A 288 -5.46 -0.29 27.60
N ASP A 289 -5.24 -1.60 27.52
CA ASP A 289 -3.90 -2.18 27.43
C ASP A 289 -3.35 -2.18 26.00
N HIS A 290 -4.20 -2.47 25.02
CA HIS A 290 -3.77 -2.70 23.65
C HIS A 290 -4.01 -1.53 22.69
N TYR A 291 -4.84 -0.56 23.06
CA TYR A 291 -5.26 0.53 22.17
C TYR A 291 -5.12 1.94 22.77
N LYS A 292 -4.58 2.08 23.99
CA LYS A 292 -4.48 3.34 24.72
C LYS A 292 -3.83 4.48 23.94
N ASN A 293 -2.79 4.18 23.16
CA ASN A 293 -2.07 5.18 22.35
C ASN A 293 -2.95 5.85 21.28
N ASN A 294 -4.05 5.21 20.91
CA ASN A 294 -5.01 5.70 19.93
C ASN A 294 -6.29 6.25 20.57
N MET A 295 -6.34 6.35 21.90
CA MET A 295 -7.50 6.87 22.64
C MET A 295 -7.24 8.29 23.15
N TYR A 296 -8.29 9.10 23.18
CA TYR A 296 -8.32 10.35 23.93
C TYR A 296 -8.81 10.06 25.34
N THR A 297 -8.04 10.45 26.34
CA THR A 297 -8.37 10.24 27.75
C THR A 297 -8.53 11.56 28.48
N THR A 298 -9.34 11.56 29.52
CA THR A 298 -9.55 12.72 30.41
C THR A 298 -9.78 12.25 31.84
N VAL A 299 -9.66 13.16 32.79
CA VAL A 299 -9.95 12.91 34.21
C VAL A 299 -11.17 13.73 34.60
N ILE A 300 -12.17 13.08 35.19
CA ILE A 300 -13.40 13.71 35.69
C ILE A 300 -13.60 13.22 37.14
N ASP A 301 -13.67 14.15 38.10
CA ASP A 301 -13.84 13.85 39.51
C ASP A 301 -12.82 12.83 40.06
N GLU A 302 -11.55 13.02 39.69
CA GLU A 302 -10.40 12.17 40.05
C GLU A 302 -10.42 10.75 39.44
N GLU A 303 -11.37 10.46 38.57
CA GLU A 303 -11.46 9.20 37.82
C GLU A 303 -11.06 9.35 36.36
N ASP A 304 -10.40 8.32 35.80
CA ASP A 304 -10.02 8.24 34.39
C ASP A 304 -11.22 7.89 33.52
N TYR A 305 -11.41 8.66 32.45
CA TYR A 305 -12.39 8.41 31.38
C TYR A 305 -11.70 8.38 30.03
N ALA A 306 -12.34 7.76 29.05
CA ALA A 306 -11.90 7.84 27.67
C ALA A 306 -13.07 8.17 26.72
N ILE A 307 -12.74 8.89 25.67
CA ILE A 307 -13.62 9.10 24.53
C ILE A 307 -13.61 7.82 23.69
N LYS A 308 -14.74 7.25 23.37
CA LYS A 308 -14.84 5.94 22.74
C LYS A 308 -14.12 5.89 21.37
N PRO A 309 -13.15 4.97 21.19
CA PRO A 309 -12.53 4.69 19.90
C PRO A 309 -13.32 3.64 19.10
N MET A 310 -14.24 2.92 19.76
CA MET A 310 -15.08 1.85 19.24
C MET A 310 -16.43 1.82 19.98
N ASN A 311 -17.46 1.26 19.34
CA ASN A 311 -18.80 1.18 19.92
C ASN A 311 -19.05 -0.14 20.69
N CYS A 312 -18.25 -1.18 20.41
CA CYS A 312 -18.46 -2.54 20.93
C CYS A 312 -18.71 -2.62 22.44
N PRO A 313 -17.88 -2.03 23.34
CA PRO A 313 -18.09 -2.14 24.76
C PRO A 313 -19.42 -1.51 25.23
N GLY A 314 -19.82 -0.37 24.64
CA GLY A 314 -21.10 0.25 24.89
C GLY A 314 -22.28 -0.60 24.44
N GLY A 315 -22.17 -1.18 23.24
CA GLY A 315 -23.18 -2.09 22.69
C GLY A 315 -23.41 -3.34 23.57
N VAL A 316 -22.32 -3.91 24.11
CA VAL A 316 -22.42 -5.04 25.06
C VAL A 316 -23.11 -4.64 26.37
N LEU A 317 -22.89 -3.42 26.88
CA LEU A 317 -23.63 -2.93 28.05
C LEU A 317 -25.13 -2.79 27.76
N VAL A 318 -25.49 -2.30 26.57
CA VAL A 318 -26.90 -2.22 26.14
C VAL A 318 -27.51 -3.62 26.05
N TYR A 319 -26.79 -4.58 25.47
CA TYR A 319 -27.24 -5.98 25.43
C TYR A 319 -27.49 -6.54 26.83
N GLY A 320 -26.58 -6.29 27.78
CA GLY A 320 -26.66 -6.76 29.16
C GLY A 320 -27.62 -5.99 30.09
N SER A 321 -28.33 -4.95 29.59
CA SER A 321 -29.24 -4.15 30.40
C SER A 321 -30.49 -4.90 30.86
N GLU A 322 -30.82 -6.02 30.21
CA GLU A 322 -31.96 -6.89 30.51
C GLU A 322 -31.54 -8.36 30.48
N PRO A 323 -32.20 -9.24 31.29
CA PRO A 323 -32.05 -10.67 31.15
C PRO A 323 -32.57 -11.11 29.78
N ARG A 324 -31.75 -11.89 29.05
CA ARG A 324 -32.06 -12.39 27.71
C ARG A 324 -32.16 -13.91 27.69
N SER A 325 -33.12 -14.44 26.92
CA SER A 325 -33.24 -15.86 26.63
C SER A 325 -32.57 -16.18 25.29
N TYR A 326 -32.12 -17.42 25.11
CA TYR A 326 -31.66 -17.89 23.78
C TYR A 326 -32.75 -17.77 22.70
N ARG A 327 -34.04 -17.65 23.10
CA ARG A 327 -35.16 -17.44 22.19
C ARG A 327 -35.26 -16.02 21.65
N ASP A 328 -34.57 -15.06 22.29
CA ASP A 328 -34.50 -13.67 21.85
C ASP A 328 -33.44 -13.47 20.77
N LEU A 329 -32.64 -14.51 20.50
CA LEU A 329 -31.53 -14.48 19.54
C LEU A 329 -31.98 -15.05 18.17
N PRO A 330 -31.46 -14.54 17.05
CA PRO A 330 -30.43 -13.51 16.99
C PRO A 330 -30.97 -12.10 17.26
N LEU A 331 -30.22 -11.30 17.99
CA LEU A 331 -30.53 -9.90 18.25
C LEU A 331 -29.51 -9.00 17.49
N ARG A 332 -29.99 -8.19 16.57
CA ARG A 332 -29.20 -7.33 15.74
C ARG A 332 -29.33 -5.89 16.21
N MET A 333 -28.24 -5.30 16.75
CA MET A 333 -28.19 -3.93 17.25
C MET A 333 -27.30 -3.09 16.36
N GLY A 334 -27.87 -2.07 15.69
CA GLY A 334 -27.14 -1.13 14.85
C GLY A 334 -26.93 0.20 15.57
N GLU A 335 -25.79 0.84 15.35
CA GLU A 335 -25.45 2.15 15.91
C GLU A 335 -24.77 3.03 14.89
N LEU A 336 -25.30 4.24 14.66
CA LEU A 336 -24.59 5.31 13.97
C LEU A 336 -23.66 5.98 14.99
N GLY A 337 -22.61 5.24 15.37
CA GLY A 337 -21.74 5.58 16.47
C GLY A 337 -20.64 6.58 16.08
N ILE A 338 -20.57 7.70 16.78
CA ILE A 338 -19.47 8.67 16.64
C ILE A 338 -18.30 8.18 17.47
N VAL A 339 -17.16 7.94 16.83
CA VAL A 339 -15.93 7.49 17.48
C VAL A 339 -14.78 8.45 17.24
N HIS A 340 -13.80 8.43 18.14
CA HIS A 340 -12.63 9.29 18.08
C HIS A 340 -11.35 8.46 18.22
N ARG A 341 -10.39 8.66 17.31
CA ARG A 341 -9.11 7.96 17.33
C ARG A 341 -7.97 8.95 17.22
N HIS A 342 -6.97 8.84 18.09
CA HIS A 342 -5.77 9.65 18.03
C HIS A 342 -4.85 9.17 16.90
N GLU A 343 -5.25 9.50 15.66
CA GLU A 343 -4.43 9.23 14.48
C GLU A 343 -3.24 10.20 14.41
N LYS A 344 -2.06 9.69 14.04
CA LYS A 344 -0.86 10.52 13.88
C LYS A 344 -1.05 11.52 12.73
N SER A 345 -0.56 12.75 12.88
CA SER A 345 -0.74 13.82 11.89
C SER A 345 -0.30 13.45 10.48
N GLY A 346 0.80 12.72 10.32
CA GLY A 346 1.29 12.26 9.01
C GLY A 346 0.43 11.20 8.32
N GLN A 347 -0.58 10.66 8.99
CA GLN A 347 -1.50 9.65 8.45
C GLN A 347 -2.84 10.25 8.02
N LEU A 348 -3.13 11.51 8.41
CA LEU A 348 -4.41 12.15 8.10
C LEU A 348 -4.60 12.37 6.60
N HIS A 349 -5.77 12.01 6.08
CA HIS A 349 -6.07 12.11 4.65
C HIS A 349 -7.54 12.42 4.36
N GLY A 350 -7.87 13.69 4.18
CA GLY A 350 -9.23 14.16 3.87
C GLY A 350 -10.26 13.58 4.83
N LEU A 351 -11.31 12.93 4.30
CA LEU A 351 -12.30 12.16 5.08
C LEU A 351 -11.96 10.67 5.20
N MET A 352 -10.92 10.19 4.50
CA MET A 352 -10.54 8.77 4.50
C MET A 352 -9.82 8.37 5.79
N ARG A 353 -9.06 9.30 6.40
CA ARG A 353 -8.40 9.08 7.68
C ARG A 353 -8.47 10.33 8.53
N VAL A 354 -9.31 10.27 9.53
CA VAL A 354 -9.70 11.39 10.40
C VAL A 354 -9.65 10.98 11.87
N ARG A 355 -9.75 11.96 12.77
CA ARG A 355 -9.75 11.73 14.23
C ARG A 355 -11.14 11.62 14.83
N CYS A 356 -12.17 11.94 14.05
CA CYS A 356 -13.59 11.80 14.43
C CYS A 356 -14.40 11.39 13.21
N PHE A 357 -15.17 10.33 13.33
CA PHE A 357 -16.05 9.84 12.27
C PHE A 357 -17.24 9.06 12.83
N THR A 358 -18.29 8.95 12.02
CA THR A 358 -19.45 8.13 12.34
C THR A 358 -19.27 6.77 11.66
N GLN A 359 -19.40 5.70 12.45
CA GLN A 359 -19.45 4.33 11.93
C GLN A 359 -20.92 3.93 11.74
N ASP A 360 -21.21 3.26 10.64
CA ASP A 360 -22.39 2.42 10.49
C ASP A 360 -22.04 1.04 11.09
N ASP A 361 -22.19 0.93 12.39
CA ASP A 361 -21.73 -0.21 13.15
C ASP A 361 -22.90 -1.10 13.57
N ALA A 362 -22.66 -2.40 13.70
CA ALA A 362 -23.68 -3.33 14.18
C ALA A 362 -23.05 -4.46 15.00
N HIS A 363 -23.75 -4.85 16.06
CA HIS A 363 -23.41 -5.99 16.89
C HIS A 363 -24.55 -7.00 16.83
N ILE A 364 -24.25 -8.21 16.38
CA ILE A 364 -25.22 -9.30 16.28
C ILE A 364 -24.93 -10.30 17.39
N PHE A 365 -25.86 -10.42 18.33
CA PHE A 365 -25.81 -11.39 19.41
C PHE A 365 -26.58 -12.64 18.98
N MET A 366 -25.90 -13.81 18.99
CA MET A 366 -26.42 -15.02 18.40
C MET A 366 -25.87 -16.27 19.11
N THR A 367 -26.54 -17.42 18.90
CA THR A 367 -25.97 -18.72 19.33
C THR A 367 -24.94 -19.20 18.31
N PRO A 368 -24.04 -20.14 18.70
CA PRO A 368 -23.06 -20.71 17.76
C PRO A 368 -23.69 -21.31 16.50
N GLU A 369 -24.87 -21.90 16.60
CA GLU A 369 -25.58 -22.52 15.48
C GLU A 369 -26.08 -21.47 14.47
N GLN A 370 -26.35 -20.25 14.91
CA GLN A 370 -26.87 -19.15 14.09
C GLN A 370 -25.77 -18.40 13.33
N ILE A 371 -24.48 -18.54 13.72
CA ILE A 371 -23.36 -17.76 13.18
C ILE A 371 -23.32 -17.80 11.65
N LYS A 372 -23.44 -19.00 11.07
CA LYS A 372 -23.32 -19.17 9.61
C LYS A 372 -24.43 -18.43 8.84
N ASP A 373 -25.65 -18.47 9.36
CA ASP A 373 -26.79 -17.86 8.66
C ASP A 373 -26.81 -16.34 8.86
N GLU A 374 -26.41 -15.85 10.03
CA GLU A 374 -26.27 -14.41 10.29
C GLU A 374 -25.15 -13.79 9.44
N ILE A 375 -23.98 -14.42 9.34
CA ILE A 375 -22.87 -13.93 8.47
C ILE A 375 -23.28 -13.90 6.99
N LYS A 376 -24.09 -14.87 6.54
CA LYS A 376 -24.60 -14.85 5.16
C LYS A 376 -25.66 -13.78 4.91
N GLY A 377 -26.35 -13.37 5.97
CA GLY A 377 -27.42 -12.37 5.93
C GLY A 377 -26.89 -10.93 5.87
N VAL A 378 -25.63 -10.71 6.34
CA VAL A 378 -24.95 -9.42 6.30
C VAL A 378 -24.33 -9.19 4.93
#